data_c9f37f8cd0dfd3676d5eedb77dbddf5a
#
_entry.id   c9f37f8cd0dfd3676d5eedb77dbddf5a
#
_cell.length_a   1.000
_cell.length_b   1.000
_cell.length_c   1.000
_cell.angle_alpha   90.00
_cell.angle_beta   90.00
_cell.angle_gamma   90.00
#
_symmetry.space_group_name_H-M   'P 1'
#
loop_
_entity.id
_entity.type
_entity.pdbx_description
1 polymer ?
#
loop_
_entity_poly.entity_id
_entity_poly.type
_entity_poly.pdbx_seq_one_letter_code
_entity_poly.pdbx_strand_id
1 'polypeptide(L)'
;MSSNAKTVKKGDFIVKEGDKISSLIVLQSGSSTLCMVRQKKNIDLFAVGPSQIIGEQIFAGTQTHSFSLMANSEVQYVEVPVDAAKAQLESAPQFLKVLTKSLVDRLKSSLNDVKSARLEKDSSPCPEDQTAKIFGAIFHAANHKAKSEDKSTPHILVMDWVQLKQYCQRIFGESPRRIEQACNVLVKLKIASYQMGKPIDDPEGADEIQKITFHDLTAVEAFFEFYQYYYFKGGAGLIIKYDESAFQLLSHFLKMIEKLPLDRHGVVAIDYPKVVEHFKNELSINLNKDHFTQLENRGIFAKRQAKTDGSVSLSFEVKEWKTMQKIWKMLREIDKWNEKGFVSTVEDEVTNKKKSDGLTCSACNAEVPAAAKFCQECGAKLESAGKAA
;
A
#
# COMPACT_ATOMS: atom_id res chain seq x y z
N MET A 1 -52.73 -4.22 13.09
CA MET A 1 -52.02 -4.35 11.80
C MET A 1 -51.64 -5.80 11.66
N SER A 2 -52.29 -6.59 10.79
CA SER A 2 -51.86 -7.96 10.51
C SER A 2 -50.61 -7.89 9.68
N SER A 3 -49.47 -7.98 10.33
CA SER A 3 -48.19 -8.06 9.66
C SER A 3 -48.03 -9.46 9.08
N ASN A 4 -48.15 -9.62 7.75
CA ASN A 4 -47.81 -10.88 7.09
C ASN A 4 -46.30 -11.13 7.30
N ALA A 5 -46.00 -12.06 8.20
CA ALA A 5 -44.60 -12.52 8.37
C ALA A 5 -44.16 -13.22 7.09
N LYS A 6 -43.02 -12.81 6.57
CA LYS A 6 -42.34 -13.46 5.45
C LYS A 6 -41.30 -14.44 5.98
N THR A 7 -41.12 -15.57 5.26
CA THR A 7 -40.13 -16.57 5.62
C THR A 7 -39.12 -16.72 4.50
N VAL A 8 -37.83 -16.79 4.87
CA VAL A 8 -36.70 -16.96 3.95
C VAL A 8 -35.86 -18.15 4.42
N LYS A 9 -35.42 -18.98 3.48
CA LYS A 9 -34.62 -20.18 3.75
C LYS A 9 -33.16 -19.83 4.01
N LYS A 10 -32.45 -20.70 4.71
CA LYS A 10 -31.02 -20.61 4.91
C LYS A 10 -30.27 -20.45 3.60
N GLY A 11 -29.38 -19.49 3.53
CA GLY A 11 -28.50 -19.15 2.40
C GLY A 11 -29.08 -18.12 1.42
N ASP A 12 -30.38 -17.81 1.53
CA ASP A 12 -31.00 -16.81 0.67
C ASP A 12 -30.80 -15.40 1.22
N PHE A 13 -30.78 -14.42 0.31
CA PHE A 13 -30.70 -13.01 0.67
C PHE A 13 -32.07 -12.43 0.97
N ILE A 14 -32.21 -11.75 2.10
CA ILE A 14 -33.40 -10.99 2.47
C ILE A 14 -33.38 -9.63 1.74
N VAL A 15 -32.21 -8.98 1.72
CA VAL A 15 -31.92 -7.77 0.94
C VAL A 15 -30.50 -7.85 0.37
N LYS A 16 -30.22 -7.13 -0.72
CA LYS A 16 -28.91 -7.04 -1.33
C LYS A 16 -28.35 -5.63 -1.24
N GLU A 17 -27.02 -5.53 -1.19
CA GLU A 17 -26.30 -4.26 -1.27
C GLU A 17 -26.70 -3.52 -2.56
N GLY A 18 -27.08 -2.24 -2.44
CA GLY A 18 -27.54 -1.41 -3.55
C GLY A 18 -29.07 -1.40 -3.77
N ASP A 19 -29.81 -2.36 -3.20
CA ASP A 19 -31.26 -2.35 -3.29
C ASP A 19 -31.87 -1.11 -2.59
N LYS A 20 -32.94 -0.55 -3.15
CA LYS A 20 -33.63 0.60 -2.57
C LYS A 20 -34.32 0.19 -1.24
N ILE A 21 -34.16 1.02 -0.21
CA ILE A 21 -34.84 0.82 1.08
C ILE A 21 -36.30 1.28 0.93
N SER A 22 -37.19 0.37 0.67
CA SER A 22 -38.65 0.63 0.61
C SER A 22 -39.37 0.28 1.91
N SER A 23 -38.79 -0.60 2.72
CA SER A 23 -39.30 -1.03 4.02
C SER A 23 -38.18 -1.27 5.00
N LEU A 24 -38.45 -1.11 6.28
CA LEU A 24 -37.60 -1.61 7.36
C LEU A 24 -37.90 -3.08 7.58
N ILE A 25 -36.90 -3.88 7.77
CA ILE A 25 -36.99 -5.32 8.01
C ILE A 25 -36.78 -5.57 9.50
N VAL A 26 -37.78 -6.17 10.15
CA VAL A 26 -37.72 -6.52 11.56
C VAL A 26 -37.69 -8.04 11.68
N LEU A 27 -36.56 -8.59 12.14
CA LEU A 27 -36.44 -10.03 12.34
C LEU A 27 -37.29 -10.48 13.53
N GLN A 28 -38.08 -11.53 13.33
CA GLN A 28 -38.92 -12.13 14.41
C GLN A 28 -38.29 -13.40 14.96
N SER A 29 -37.73 -14.24 14.08
CA SER A 29 -37.04 -15.48 14.47
C SER A 29 -35.93 -15.83 13.50
N GLY A 30 -35.04 -16.71 13.89
CA GLY A 30 -33.89 -17.14 13.11
C GLY A 30 -32.66 -16.23 13.29
N SER A 31 -31.63 -16.48 12.53
CA SER A 31 -30.38 -15.71 12.52
C SER A 31 -29.97 -15.35 11.10
N SER A 32 -29.44 -14.16 10.92
CA SER A 32 -28.96 -13.63 9.65
C SER A 32 -27.59 -12.98 9.83
N THR A 33 -26.89 -12.72 8.73
CA THR A 33 -25.61 -11.99 8.74
C THR A 33 -25.68 -10.85 7.74
N LEU A 34 -25.31 -9.65 8.20
CA LEU A 34 -24.93 -8.56 7.31
C LEU A 34 -23.61 -8.93 6.65
N CYS A 35 -23.59 -8.93 5.32
CA CYS A 35 -22.41 -9.29 4.55
C CYS A 35 -22.25 -8.42 3.31
N MET A 36 -21.04 -8.45 2.75
CA MET A 36 -20.73 -7.91 1.43
C MET A 36 -20.40 -9.06 0.49
N VAL A 37 -20.78 -8.92 -0.77
CA VAL A 37 -20.37 -9.86 -1.82
C VAL A 37 -19.22 -9.23 -2.60
N ARG A 38 -18.02 -9.84 -2.55
CA ARG A 38 -16.85 -9.40 -3.31
C ARG A 38 -16.19 -10.61 -3.98
N GLN A 39 -15.91 -10.52 -5.28
CA GLN A 39 -15.26 -11.58 -6.05
C GLN A 39 -15.90 -12.98 -5.83
N LYS A 40 -17.24 -13.03 -5.77
CA LYS A 40 -18.03 -14.26 -5.51
C LYS A 40 -17.87 -14.86 -4.10
N LYS A 41 -17.27 -14.13 -3.15
CA LYS A 41 -17.22 -14.52 -1.73
C LYS A 41 -18.10 -13.60 -0.88
N ASN A 42 -18.76 -14.20 0.12
CA ASN A 42 -19.46 -13.43 1.15
C ASN A 42 -18.49 -13.09 2.27
N ILE A 43 -18.35 -11.80 2.57
CA ILE A 43 -17.55 -11.31 3.68
C ILE A 43 -18.53 -10.93 4.79
N ASP A 44 -18.55 -11.74 5.85
CA ASP A 44 -19.44 -11.54 6.99
C ASP A 44 -18.98 -10.34 7.83
N LEU A 45 -19.90 -9.42 8.12
CA LEU A 45 -19.63 -8.23 8.90
C LEU A 45 -20.19 -8.34 10.31
N PHE A 46 -21.48 -8.60 10.42
CA PHE A 46 -22.21 -8.53 11.67
C PHE A 46 -23.37 -9.53 11.71
N ALA A 47 -23.52 -10.25 12.83
CA ALA A 47 -24.66 -11.14 13.04
C ALA A 47 -25.90 -10.32 13.43
N VAL A 48 -27.05 -10.69 12.86
CA VAL A 48 -28.35 -10.05 13.09
C VAL A 48 -29.31 -11.10 13.61
N GLY A 49 -29.91 -10.84 14.77
CA GLY A 49 -30.87 -11.72 15.43
C GLY A 49 -32.28 -11.14 15.54
N PRO A 50 -33.17 -11.86 16.24
CA PRO A 50 -34.54 -11.40 16.47
C PRO A 50 -34.60 -10.02 17.17
N SER A 51 -35.66 -9.28 16.88
CA SER A 51 -35.93 -7.90 17.39
C SER A 51 -34.94 -6.84 16.85
N GLN A 52 -34.05 -7.19 15.92
CA GLN A 52 -33.20 -6.21 15.25
C GLN A 52 -33.85 -5.71 13.96
N ILE A 53 -33.56 -4.45 13.62
CA ILE A 53 -34.12 -3.74 12.49
C ILE A 53 -33.01 -3.50 11.47
N ILE A 54 -33.31 -3.73 10.19
CA ILE A 54 -32.44 -3.45 9.06
C ILE A 54 -33.11 -2.47 8.11
N GLY A 55 -32.33 -1.54 7.54
CA GLY A 55 -32.83 -0.44 6.72
C GLY A 55 -32.91 0.88 7.47
N GLU A 56 -32.53 0.89 8.75
CA GLU A 56 -32.48 2.05 9.63
C GLU A 56 -31.67 3.23 9.06
N GLN A 57 -30.74 2.95 8.12
CA GLN A 57 -29.92 3.96 7.43
C GLN A 57 -30.76 4.99 6.67
N ILE A 58 -32.05 4.70 6.39
CA ILE A 58 -32.99 5.65 5.77
C ILE A 58 -33.19 6.88 6.63
N PHE A 59 -33.09 6.77 7.96
CA PHE A 59 -33.20 7.88 8.90
C PHE A 59 -31.95 8.77 8.93
N ALA A 60 -30.80 8.26 8.43
CA ALA A 60 -29.59 9.03 8.18
C ALA A 60 -29.47 9.53 6.72
N GLY A 61 -30.58 9.50 5.95
CA GLY A 61 -30.62 9.99 4.58
C GLY A 61 -30.09 9.04 3.49
N THR A 62 -29.71 7.81 3.84
CA THR A 62 -29.26 6.80 2.89
C THR A 62 -30.48 6.11 2.27
N GLN A 63 -30.58 6.05 0.93
CA GLN A 63 -31.75 5.51 0.23
C GLN A 63 -31.61 4.06 -0.22
N THR A 64 -30.41 3.50 -0.13
CA THR A 64 -30.09 2.13 -0.56
C THR A 64 -29.40 1.37 0.55
N HIS A 65 -29.58 0.04 0.57
CA HIS A 65 -28.90 -0.82 1.51
C HIS A 65 -27.38 -0.80 1.26
N SER A 66 -26.60 -0.46 2.29
CA SER A 66 -25.12 -0.44 2.21
C SER A 66 -24.50 -1.83 2.29
N PHE A 67 -25.30 -2.84 2.67
CA PHE A 67 -24.88 -4.22 2.88
C PHE A 67 -26.00 -5.19 2.49
N SER A 68 -25.63 -6.43 2.17
CA SER A 68 -26.59 -7.52 1.99
C SER A 68 -26.93 -8.17 3.34
N LEU A 69 -28.16 -8.66 3.50
CA LEU A 69 -28.59 -9.46 4.64
C LEU A 69 -28.87 -10.89 4.17
N MET A 70 -28.07 -11.85 4.63
CA MET A 70 -28.17 -13.27 4.26
C MET A 70 -28.68 -14.09 5.45
N ALA A 71 -29.64 -14.97 5.21
CA ALA A 71 -30.19 -15.86 6.24
C ALA A 71 -29.23 -17.03 6.57
N ASN A 72 -28.84 -17.18 7.85
CA ASN A 72 -28.00 -18.29 8.34
C ASN A 72 -28.82 -19.51 8.76
N SER A 73 -30.09 -19.30 9.07
CA SER A 73 -31.11 -20.33 9.36
C SER A 73 -32.38 -19.97 8.61
N GLU A 74 -33.46 -20.70 8.81
CA GLU A 74 -34.79 -20.24 8.40
C GLU A 74 -35.13 -18.99 9.23
N VAL A 75 -35.47 -17.87 8.55
CA VAL A 75 -35.73 -16.56 9.15
C VAL A 75 -37.15 -16.14 8.87
N GLN A 76 -37.86 -15.71 9.92
CA GLN A 76 -39.13 -15.00 9.80
C GLN A 76 -38.93 -13.52 10.08
N TYR A 77 -39.49 -12.65 9.24
CA TYR A 77 -39.38 -11.20 9.37
C TYR A 77 -40.65 -10.49 8.93
N VAL A 78 -40.79 -9.27 9.39
CA VAL A 78 -41.86 -8.37 9.02
C VAL A 78 -41.30 -7.13 8.34
N GLU A 79 -42.02 -6.65 7.33
CA GLU A 79 -41.68 -5.41 6.64
C GLU A 79 -42.54 -4.28 7.15
N VAL A 80 -41.92 -3.18 7.55
CA VAL A 80 -42.56 -1.94 7.92
C VAL A 80 -42.27 -0.91 6.83
N PRO A 81 -43.27 -0.40 6.09
CA PRO A 81 -43.07 0.60 5.06
C PRO A 81 -42.33 1.83 5.60
N VAL A 82 -41.32 2.33 4.82
CA VAL A 82 -40.52 3.48 5.23
C VAL A 82 -41.36 4.70 5.58
N ASP A 83 -42.40 4.97 4.79
CA ASP A 83 -43.25 6.13 5.02
C ASP A 83 -44.01 6.05 6.37
N ALA A 84 -44.50 4.85 6.74
CA ALA A 84 -45.13 4.62 8.04
C ALA A 84 -44.12 4.77 9.19
N ALA A 85 -42.89 4.25 9.02
CA ALA A 85 -41.83 4.39 10.03
C ALA A 85 -41.38 5.85 10.20
N LYS A 86 -41.25 6.61 9.10
CA LYS A 86 -40.94 8.04 9.12
C LYS A 86 -42.05 8.85 9.81
N ALA A 87 -43.34 8.61 9.48
CA ALA A 87 -44.44 9.30 10.11
C ALA A 87 -44.48 9.06 11.63
N GLN A 88 -44.20 7.83 12.09
CA GLN A 88 -44.08 7.53 13.52
C GLN A 88 -42.90 8.28 14.17
N LEU A 89 -41.73 8.32 13.52
CA LEU A 89 -40.60 9.06 14.05
C LEU A 89 -40.88 10.59 14.08
N GLU A 90 -41.54 11.13 13.05
CA GLU A 90 -41.93 12.54 12.98
C GLU A 90 -42.92 12.96 14.09
N SER A 91 -43.78 12.07 14.52
CA SER A 91 -44.68 12.28 15.64
C SER A 91 -44.03 12.11 17.02
N ALA A 92 -42.81 11.54 17.07
CA ALA A 92 -42.09 11.27 18.30
C ALA A 92 -41.56 12.57 18.95
N PRO A 93 -41.34 12.60 20.30
CA PRO A 93 -40.65 13.69 20.96
C PRO A 93 -39.29 14.03 20.35
N GLN A 94 -38.95 15.32 20.37
CA GLN A 94 -37.72 15.82 19.75
C GLN A 94 -36.46 15.07 20.22
N PHE A 95 -36.38 14.73 21.49
CA PHE A 95 -35.29 13.95 22.06
C PHE A 95 -35.11 12.59 21.38
N LEU A 96 -36.21 11.86 21.13
CA LEU A 96 -36.15 10.55 20.46
C LEU A 96 -35.71 10.67 18.99
N LYS A 97 -36.09 11.74 18.30
CA LYS A 97 -35.61 12.02 16.93
C LYS A 97 -34.09 12.20 16.89
N VAL A 98 -33.58 13.04 17.80
CA VAL A 98 -32.12 13.29 17.91
C VAL A 98 -31.36 12.03 18.32
N LEU A 99 -31.89 11.29 19.30
CA LEU A 99 -31.29 10.04 19.77
C LEU A 99 -31.24 9.01 18.64
N THR A 100 -32.34 8.77 17.92
CA THR A 100 -32.40 7.82 16.81
C THR A 100 -31.39 8.19 15.73
N LYS A 101 -31.37 9.46 15.31
CA LYS A 101 -30.40 9.92 14.31
C LYS A 101 -28.96 9.69 14.77
N SER A 102 -28.62 10.07 16.01
CA SER A 102 -27.27 9.89 16.55
C SER A 102 -26.86 8.42 16.61
N LEU A 103 -27.76 7.50 16.99
CA LEU A 103 -27.49 6.06 17.03
C LEU A 103 -27.29 5.48 15.63
N VAL A 104 -28.13 5.87 14.66
CA VAL A 104 -27.99 5.42 13.26
C VAL A 104 -26.70 5.92 12.64
N ASP A 105 -26.31 7.17 12.89
CA ASP A 105 -25.05 7.73 12.39
C ASP A 105 -23.83 6.99 12.98
N ARG A 106 -23.85 6.68 14.28
CA ARG A 106 -22.80 5.88 14.94
C ARG A 106 -22.76 4.45 14.40
N LEU A 107 -23.90 3.79 14.24
CA LEU A 107 -23.97 2.45 13.69
C LEU A 107 -23.41 2.42 12.26
N LYS A 108 -23.76 3.38 11.42
CA LYS A 108 -23.22 3.53 10.06
C LYS A 108 -21.71 3.69 10.07
N SER A 109 -21.16 4.53 10.96
CA SER A 109 -19.71 4.68 11.11
C SER A 109 -19.05 3.38 11.51
N SER A 110 -19.55 2.72 12.56
CA SER A 110 -19.01 1.45 13.06
C SER A 110 -19.06 0.33 12.01
N LEU A 111 -20.15 0.24 11.24
CA LEU A 111 -20.26 -0.75 10.15
C LEU A 111 -19.25 -0.48 9.04
N ASN A 112 -18.98 0.79 8.71
CA ASN A 112 -17.94 1.15 7.75
C ASN A 112 -16.53 0.82 8.26
N ASP A 113 -16.26 1.01 9.54
CA ASP A 113 -14.98 0.64 10.16
C ASP A 113 -14.78 -0.88 10.15
N VAL A 114 -15.81 -1.65 10.50
CA VAL A 114 -15.79 -3.12 10.41
C VAL A 114 -15.60 -3.58 8.96
N LYS A 115 -16.29 -2.94 8.00
CA LYS A 115 -16.13 -3.21 6.57
C LYS A 115 -14.68 -3.02 6.14
N SER A 116 -14.07 -1.88 6.50
CA SER A 116 -12.68 -1.59 6.18
C SER A 116 -11.72 -2.63 6.79
N ALA A 117 -11.90 -2.96 8.07
CA ALA A 117 -11.08 -3.95 8.77
C ALA A 117 -11.21 -5.37 8.18
N ARG A 118 -12.41 -5.77 7.76
CA ARG A 118 -12.65 -7.09 7.13
C ARG A 118 -12.05 -7.18 5.74
N LEU A 119 -12.20 -6.12 4.93
CA LEU A 119 -11.59 -6.05 3.60
C LEU A 119 -10.06 -6.09 3.67
N GLU A 120 -9.47 -5.47 4.68
CA GLU A 120 -8.03 -5.54 4.93
C GLU A 120 -7.55 -6.94 5.30
N LYS A 121 -8.34 -7.68 6.09
CA LYS A 121 -7.97 -9.02 6.53
C LYS A 121 -8.00 -10.06 5.40
N ASP A 122 -8.90 -9.90 4.42
CA ASP A 122 -9.10 -10.87 3.35
C ASP A 122 -8.32 -10.56 2.06
N SER A 123 -7.60 -9.43 2.01
CA SER A 123 -6.75 -9.04 0.88
C SER A 123 -5.28 -9.01 1.27
N SER A 124 -4.39 -9.25 0.30
CA SER A 124 -2.97 -8.90 0.48
C SER A 124 -2.86 -7.46 0.98
N PRO A 125 -1.95 -7.16 1.90
CA PRO A 125 -1.80 -5.82 2.48
C PRO A 125 -1.66 -4.73 1.41
N CYS A 126 -0.90 -5.01 0.33
CA CYS A 126 -0.75 -4.14 -0.84
C CYS A 126 -0.92 -4.97 -2.12
N PRO A 127 -2.18 -5.27 -2.54
CA PRO A 127 -2.41 -6.08 -3.74
C PRO A 127 -1.96 -5.35 -5.00
N GLU A 128 -1.57 -6.12 -6.02
CA GLU A 128 -1.04 -5.58 -7.30
C GLU A 128 -2.00 -4.57 -7.94
N ASP A 129 -3.31 -4.83 -7.92
CA ASP A 129 -4.35 -3.97 -8.49
C ASP A 129 -4.60 -2.67 -7.70
N GLN A 130 -4.11 -2.58 -6.46
CA GLN A 130 -4.27 -1.41 -5.59
C GLN A 130 -2.97 -0.62 -5.38
N THR A 131 -1.82 -1.20 -5.71
CA THR A 131 -0.51 -0.60 -5.43
C THR A 131 -0.39 0.82 -6.01
N ALA A 132 -0.68 1.01 -7.30
CA ALA A 132 -0.64 2.34 -7.92
C ALA A 132 -1.60 3.32 -7.23
N LYS A 133 -2.82 2.87 -6.89
CA LYS A 133 -3.84 3.69 -6.23
C LYS A 133 -3.38 4.16 -4.85
N ILE A 134 -2.78 3.26 -4.05
CA ILE A 134 -2.32 3.57 -2.69
C ILE A 134 -1.23 4.65 -2.72
N PHE A 135 -0.18 4.45 -3.52
CA PHE A 135 0.92 5.42 -3.62
C PHE A 135 0.51 6.70 -4.36
N GLY A 136 -0.37 6.59 -5.37
CA GLY A 136 -0.98 7.75 -6.03
C GLY A 136 -1.83 8.59 -5.07
N ALA A 137 -2.59 7.97 -4.17
CA ALA A 137 -3.37 8.68 -3.16
C ALA A 137 -2.46 9.50 -2.21
N ILE A 138 -1.33 8.92 -1.77
CA ILE A 138 -0.33 9.61 -0.94
C ILE A 138 0.27 10.79 -1.71
N PHE A 139 0.71 10.56 -2.96
CA PHE A 139 1.27 11.61 -3.81
C PHE A 139 0.29 12.77 -3.98
N HIS A 140 -0.93 12.50 -4.41
CA HIS A 140 -1.93 13.54 -4.66
C HIS A 140 -2.33 14.29 -3.38
N ALA A 141 -2.44 13.58 -2.25
CA ALA A 141 -2.70 14.23 -0.96
C ALA A 141 -1.56 15.17 -0.57
N ALA A 142 -0.31 14.72 -0.66
CA ALA A 142 0.87 15.50 -0.34
C ALA A 142 1.02 16.68 -1.31
N ASN A 143 0.94 16.46 -2.62
CA ASN A 143 1.09 17.50 -3.65
C ASN A 143 0.03 18.60 -3.52
N HIS A 144 -1.18 18.26 -3.03
CA HIS A 144 -2.28 19.23 -2.89
C HIS A 144 -2.29 19.94 -1.53
N LYS A 145 -1.86 19.31 -0.44
CA LYS A 145 -2.04 19.81 0.93
C LYS A 145 -0.74 20.05 1.69
N ALA A 146 0.34 19.35 1.36
CA ALA A 146 1.61 19.56 2.03
C ALA A 146 2.20 20.93 1.68
N LYS A 147 2.98 21.47 2.60
CA LYS A 147 3.63 22.78 2.45
C LYS A 147 5.11 22.64 2.75
N SER A 148 5.93 23.44 2.07
CA SER A 148 7.31 23.61 2.48
C SER A 148 7.36 24.53 3.71
N GLU A 149 8.02 24.08 4.77
CA GLU A 149 8.25 24.89 5.98
C GLU A 149 9.48 25.79 5.83
N ASP A 150 10.41 25.44 4.93
CA ASP A 150 11.64 26.18 4.69
C ASP A 150 11.78 26.59 3.22
N LYS A 151 11.92 27.91 2.98
CA LYS A 151 12.11 28.46 1.64
C LYS A 151 13.43 28.03 0.99
N SER A 152 14.42 27.61 1.76
CA SER A 152 15.71 27.13 1.26
C SER A 152 15.62 25.70 0.69
N THR A 153 14.60 24.94 1.12
CA THR A 153 14.36 23.56 0.70
C THR A 153 12.92 23.36 0.21
N PRO A 154 12.52 24.02 -0.89
CA PRO A 154 11.13 24.03 -1.37
C PRO A 154 10.60 22.67 -1.81
N HIS A 155 11.50 21.71 -2.04
CA HIS A 155 11.17 20.32 -2.41
C HIS A 155 10.84 19.43 -1.21
N ILE A 156 11.16 19.88 0.01
CA ILE A 156 10.79 19.17 1.23
C ILE A 156 9.40 19.63 1.65
N LEU A 157 8.46 18.70 1.66
CA LEU A 157 7.06 18.99 1.92
C LEU A 157 6.62 18.33 3.23
N VAL A 158 5.93 19.09 4.06
CA VAL A 158 5.43 18.65 5.37
C VAL A 158 3.91 18.68 5.38
N MET A 159 3.31 17.66 5.94
CA MET A 159 1.85 17.53 6.06
C MET A 159 1.48 16.96 7.42
N ASP A 160 0.36 17.44 7.96
CA ASP A 160 -0.26 16.86 9.16
C ASP A 160 -0.68 15.41 8.91
N TRP A 161 -0.36 14.52 9.86
CA TRP A 161 -0.58 13.09 9.73
C TRP A 161 -2.05 12.68 9.65
N VAL A 162 -2.86 13.30 10.50
CA VAL A 162 -4.31 13.03 10.53
C VAL A 162 -4.95 13.52 9.24
N GLN A 163 -4.53 14.69 8.75
CA GLN A 163 -5.03 15.26 7.50
C GLN A 163 -4.67 14.37 6.29
N LEU A 164 -3.47 13.79 6.22
CA LEU A 164 -3.09 12.85 5.16
C LEU A 164 -4.03 11.64 5.15
N LYS A 165 -4.21 10.98 6.31
CA LYS A 165 -5.08 9.79 6.41
C LYS A 165 -6.53 10.11 6.04
N GLN A 166 -7.06 11.21 6.54
CA GLN A 166 -8.44 11.64 6.24
C GLN A 166 -8.64 11.99 4.76
N TYR A 167 -7.66 12.65 4.15
CA TYR A 167 -7.73 12.99 2.73
C TYR A 167 -7.74 11.73 1.86
N CYS A 168 -6.82 10.80 2.11
CA CYS A 168 -6.76 9.53 1.39
C CYS A 168 -8.03 8.69 1.59
N GLN A 169 -8.59 8.66 2.80
CA GLN A 169 -9.83 7.95 3.08
C GLN A 169 -11.03 8.57 2.37
N ARG A 170 -11.21 9.91 2.45
CA ARG A 170 -12.39 10.59 1.91
C ARG A 170 -12.39 10.67 0.38
N ILE A 171 -11.24 10.92 -0.22
CA ILE A 171 -11.14 11.16 -1.67
C ILE A 171 -10.90 9.86 -2.44
N PHE A 172 -10.03 8.99 -1.94
CA PHE A 172 -9.62 7.79 -2.63
C PHE A 172 -10.24 6.50 -2.07
N GLY A 173 -10.93 6.59 -0.92
CA GLY A 173 -11.53 5.43 -0.24
C GLY A 173 -10.48 4.45 0.30
N GLU A 174 -9.25 4.94 0.58
CA GLU A 174 -8.20 4.10 1.12
C GLU A 174 -8.28 3.96 2.63
N SER A 175 -7.93 2.78 3.12
CA SER A 175 -7.86 2.52 4.55
C SER A 175 -6.75 3.32 5.21
N PRO A 176 -7.01 3.99 6.37
CA PRO A 176 -5.98 4.70 7.13
C PRO A 176 -4.79 3.82 7.50
N ARG A 177 -5.03 2.54 7.82
CA ARG A 177 -3.98 1.58 8.16
C ARG A 177 -3.10 1.25 6.95
N ARG A 178 -3.70 1.08 5.77
CA ARG A 178 -2.95 0.81 4.54
C ARG A 178 -2.10 2.00 4.13
N ILE A 179 -2.62 3.22 4.25
CA ILE A 179 -1.85 4.45 4.03
C ILE A 179 -0.68 4.55 5.01
N GLU A 180 -0.88 4.21 6.28
CA GLU A 180 0.19 4.18 7.27
C GLU A 180 1.30 3.18 6.88
N GLN A 181 0.94 1.95 6.50
CA GLN A 181 1.93 0.97 6.06
C GLN A 181 2.66 1.39 4.79
N ALA A 182 1.99 2.01 3.83
CA ALA A 182 2.62 2.56 2.64
C ALA A 182 3.57 3.73 2.98
N CYS A 183 3.20 4.60 3.92
CA CYS A 183 4.10 5.64 4.44
C CYS A 183 5.30 5.03 5.18
N ASN A 184 5.11 3.92 5.91
CA ASN A 184 6.22 3.19 6.54
C ASN A 184 7.22 2.67 5.51
N VAL A 185 6.78 2.22 4.33
CA VAL A 185 7.68 1.89 3.20
C VAL A 185 8.51 3.12 2.80
N LEU A 186 7.87 4.29 2.65
CA LEU A 186 8.57 5.52 2.28
C LEU A 186 9.57 5.96 3.35
N VAL A 187 9.21 5.84 4.63
CA VAL A 187 10.11 6.17 5.76
C VAL A 187 11.30 5.22 5.80
N LYS A 188 11.09 3.92 5.66
CA LYS A 188 12.16 2.92 5.61
C LYS A 188 13.15 3.17 4.47
N LEU A 189 12.67 3.68 3.34
CA LEU A 189 13.49 4.04 2.19
C LEU A 189 14.06 5.48 2.26
N LYS A 190 13.86 6.19 3.38
CA LYS A 190 14.29 7.58 3.58
C LYS A 190 13.73 8.57 2.55
N ILE A 191 12.62 8.20 1.90
CA ILE A 191 11.84 9.09 1.01
C ILE A 191 10.99 10.04 1.84
N ALA A 192 10.56 9.59 3.03
CA ALA A 192 9.84 10.39 4.01
C ALA A 192 10.40 10.18 5.43
N SER A 193 9.96 10.98 6.39
CA SER A 193 10.21 10.79 7.82
C SER A 193 9.00 11.22 8.64
N TYR A 194 8.86 10.66 9.84
CA TYR A 194 7.82 11.06 10.79
C TYR A 194 8.37 12.09 11.78
N GLN A 195 7.53 13.03 12.15
CA GLN A 195 7.73 13.88 13.32
C GLN A 195 6.80 13.36 14.42
N MET A 196 7.42 12.86 15.48
CA MET A 196 6.72 12.36 16.67
C MET A 196 6.44 13.51 17.64
N GLY A 197 5.37 13.39 18.41
CA GLY A 197 5.02 14.35 19.45
C GLY A 197 3.96 13.80 20.39
N LYS A 198 3.75 14.47 21.50
CA LYS A 198 2.71 14.09 22.48
C LYS A 198 1.33 14.45 21.93
N PRO A 199 0.30 13.61 22.18
CA PRO A 199 -1.08 13.96 21.89
C PRO A 199 -1.48 15.24 22.62
N ILE A 200 -2.28 16.08 21.97
CA ILE A 200 -2.76 17.34 22.59
C ILE A 200 -3.64 17.03 23.80
N ASP A 201 -4.41 15.94 23.74
CA ASP A 201 -5.37 15.55 24.77
C ASP A 201 -4.73 14.69 25.90
N ASP A 202 -3.50 14.20 25.70
CA ASP A 202 -2.76 13.38 26.68
C ASP A 202 -1.25 13.70 26.63
N PRO A 203 -0.80 14.77 27.33
CA PRO A 203 0.62 15.16 27.34
C PRO A 203 1.57 14.14 27.97
N GLU A 204 1.06 13.22 28.79
CA GLU A 204 1.84 12.15 29.45
C GLU A 204 1.76 10.83 28.67
N GLY A 205 0.91 10.74 27.65
CA GLY A 205 0.74 9.57 26.80
C GLY A 205 1.98 9.19 25.99
N ALA A 206 1.87 8.14 25.20
CA ALA A 206 2.92 7.73 24.27
C ALA A 206 3.07 8.75 23.11
N ASP A 207 4.29 8.85 22.56
CA ASP A 207 4.52 9.69 21.39
C ASP A 207 3.75 9.14 20.17
N GLU A 208 3.04 10.03 19.48
CA GLU A 208 2.28 9.72 18.26
C GLU A 208 2.84 10.48 17.06
N ILE A 209 2.55 9.97 15.87
CA ILE A 209 2.92 10.64 14.63
C ILE A 209 2.06 11.90 14.47
N GLN A 210 2.69 13.06 14.53
CA GLN A 210 2.04 14.36 14.34
C GLN A 210 2.08 14.81 12.90
N LYS A 211 3.24 14.68 12.25
CA LYS A 211 3.45 15.12 10.86
C LYS A 211 4.27 14.08 10.10
N ILE A 212 4.12 14.11 8.78
CA ILE A 212 4.99 13.40 7.84
C ILE A 212 5.72 14.44 6.97
N THR A 213 7.03 14.25 6.81
CA THR A 213 7.89 15.06 5.95
C THR A 213 8.31 14.22 4.76
N PHE A 214 8.00 14.68 3.54
CA PHE A 214 8.43 14.07 2.30
C PHE A 214 9.72 14.73 1.82
N HIS A 215 10.81 13.97 1.75
CA HIS A 215 12.12 14.43 1.27
C HIS A 215 12.25 14.31 -0.24
N ASP A 216 11.52 13.35 -0.85
CA ASP A 216 11.55 13.09 -2.30
C ASP A 216 10.16 12.65 -2.79
N LEU A 217 9.23 13.61 -2.91
CA LEU A 217 7.89 13.33 -3.39
C LEU A 217 7.88 12.89 -4.86
N THR A 218 8.90 13.32 -5.65
CA THR A 218 9.03 12.94 -7.06
C THR A 218 9.35 11.45 -7.23
N ALA A 219 9.99 10.82 -6.24
CA ALA A 219 10.19 9.37 -6.25
C ALA A 219 8.88 8.62 -6.06
N VAL A 220 7.93 9.16 -5.26
CA VAL A 220 6.60 8.57 -5.09
C VAL A 220 5.78 8.71 -6.37
N GLU A 221 5.84 9.88 -7.02
CA GLU A 221 5.22 10.15 -8.33
C GLU A 221 5.72 9.16 -9.38
N ALA A 222 7.04 9.10 -9.57
CA ALA A 222 7.65 8.19 -10.54
C ALA A 222 7.29 6.73 -10.30
N PHE A 223 7.16 6.32 -9.02
CA PHE A 223 6.76 4.96 -8.68
C PHE A 223 5.32 4.65 -9.09
N PHE A 224 4.34 5.49 -8.68
CA PHE A 224 2.94 5.17 -8.98
C PHE A 224 2.64 5.27 -10.48
N GLU A 225 3.23 6.24 -11.19
CA GLU A 225 3.09 6.37 -12.65
C GLU A 225 3.69 5.17 -13.39
N PHE A 226 4.91 4.77 -13.01
CA PHE A 226 5.55 3.57 -13.53
C PHE A 226 4.69 2.33 -13.30
N TYR A 227 4.24 2.12 -12.06
CA TYR A 227 3.46 0.96 -11.69
C TYR A 227 2.12 0.93 -12.44
N GLN A 228 1.40 2.04 -12.45
CA GLN A 228 0.13 2.19 -13.18
C GLN A 228 0.29 1.91 -14.66
N TYR A 229 1.29 2.52 -15.30
CA TYR A 229 1.54 2.33 -16.72
C TYR A 229 1.78 0.87 -17.09
N TYR A 230 2.67 0.20 -16.38
CA TYR A 230 3.04 -1.18 -16.71
C TYR A 230 2.03 -2.21 -16.22
N TYR A 231 1.30 -1.96 -15.14
CA TYR A 231 0.24 -2.84 -14.67
C TYR A 231 -0.90 -2.96 -15.68
N PHE A 232 -1.32 -1.85 -16.30
CA PHE A 232 -2.39 -1.85 -17.30
C PHE A 232 -1.91 -2.20 -18.71
N LYS A 233 -0.61 -2.22 -18.96
CA LYS A 233 -0.04 -2.64 -20.23
C LYS A 233 0.06 -4.16 -20.27
N GLY A 234 -0.81 -4.80 -21.03
CA GLY A 234 -0.84 -6.26 -21.19
C GLY A 234 0.55 -6.83 -21.54
N GLY A 235 0.95 -7.92 -20.89
CA GLY A 235 2.25 -8.58 -21.09
C GLY A 235 3.44 -8.00 -20.34
N ALA A 236 3.28 -6.89 -19.60
CA ALA A 236 4.37 -6.22 -18.91
C ALA A 236 4.57 -6.66 -17.43
N GLY A 237 3.92 -7.76 -17.01
CA GLY A 237 3.89 -8.18 -15.61
C GLY A 237 5.25 -8.47 -14.94
N LEU A 238 6.31 -8.70 -15.72
CA LEU A 238 7.66 -8.87 -15.17
C LEU A 238 8.33 -7.54 -14.77
N ILE A 239 7.95 -6.43 -15.40
CA ILE A 239 8.55 -5.11 -15.15
C ILE A 239 8.22 -4.60 -13.76
N ILE A 240 7.00 -4.89 -13.28
CA ILE A 240 6.53 -4.47 -11.94
C ILE A 240 6.86 -5.47 -10.83
N LYS A 241 7.61 -6.54 -11.13
CA LYS A 241 8.05 -7.53 -10.14
C LYS A 241 9.51 -7.32 -9.78
N TYR A 242 9.79 -7.32 -8.48
CA TYR A 242 11.15 -7.24 -7.99
C TYR A 242 11.97 -8.49 -8.37
N ASP A 243 13.23 -8.28 -8.67
CA ASP A 243 14.20 -9.33 -8.96
C ASP A 243 15.55 -8.97 -8.36
N GLU A 244 15.99 -9.76 -7.40
CA GLU A 244 17.21 -9.52 -6.66
C GLU A 244 18.46 -9.50 -7.57
N SER A 245 18.55 -10.42 -8.54
CA SER A 245 19.73 -10.50 -9.41
C SER A 245 19.83 -9.31 -10.36
N ALA A 246 18.69 -8.88 -10.93
CA ALA A 246 18.62 -7.67 -11.76
C ALA A 246 18.92 -6.41 -10.93
N PHE A 247 18.43 -6.33 -9.69
CA PHE A 247 18.73 -5.23 -8.79
C PHE A 247 20.21 -5.13 -8.43
N GLN A 248 20.87 -6.26 -8.17
CA GLN A 248 22.30 -6.29 -7.92
C GLN A 248 23.09 -5.84 -9.15
N LEU A 249 22.76 -6.34 -10.35
CA LEU A 249 23.39 -5.88 -11.59
C LEU A 249 23.27 -4.37 -11.76
N LEU A 250 22.06 -3.82 -11.62
CA LEU A 250 21.80 -2.38 -11.71
C LEU A 250 22.61 -1.59 -10.69
N SER A 251 22.64 -2.05 -9.45
CA SER A 251 23.35 -1.37 -8.35
C SER A 251 24.86 -1.32 -8.62
N HIS A 252 25.44 -2.40 -9.15
CA HIS A 252 26.85 -2.44 -9.52
C HIS A 252 27.17 -1.55 -10.72
N PHE A 253 26.32 -1.53 -11.74
CA PHE A 253 26.48 -0.58 -12.84
C PHE A 253 26.47 0.87 -12.33
N LEU A 254 25.50 1.23 -11.48
CA LEU A 254 25.41 2.58 -10.93
C LEU A 254 26.64 2.95 -10.09
N LYS A 255 27.16 2.02 -9.29
CA LYS A 255 28.37 2.22 -8.49
C LYS A 255 29.62 2.43 -9.38
N MET A 256 29.74 1.66 -10.46
CA MET A 256 30.84 1.78 -11.41
C MET A 256 30.88 3.15 -12.11
N ILE A 257 29.70 3.70 -12.45
CA ILE A 257 29.59 4.97 -13.18
C ILE A 257 29.62 6.20 -12.27
N GLU A 258 29.51 6.04 -10.96
CA GLU A 258 29.44 7.15 -10.01
C GLU A 258 30.60 8.14 -10.15
N LYS A 259 31.77 7.65 -10.57
CA LYS A 259 33.02 8.42 -10.75
C LYS A 259 33.25 8.84 -12.21
N LEU A 260 32.35 8.51 -13.13
CA LEU A 260 32.53 8.81 -14.54
C LEU A 260 31.88 10.16 -14.92
N PRO A 261 32.47 10.90 -15.86
CA PRO A 261 31.87 12.13 -16.33
C PRO A 261 30.58 11.87 -17.09
N LEU A 262 29.56 12.69 -16.84
CA LEU A 262 28.32 12.71 -17.59
C LEU A 262 28.47 13.64 -18.79
N ASP A 263 27.83 13.30 -19.90
CA ASP A 263 27.65 14.24 -20.99
C ASP A 263 26.58 15.32 -20.64
N ARG A 264 26.37 16.26 -21.56
CA ARG A 264 25.38 17.36 -21.39
C ARG A 264 23.93 16.86 -21.27
N HIS A 265 23.66 15.60 -21.61
CA HIS A 265 22.34 14.98 -21.55
C HIS A 265 22.21 14.01 -20.39
N GLY A 266 23.20 13.90 -19.51
CA GLY A 266 23.20 12.95 -18.39
C GLY A 266 23.47 11.49 -18.79
N VAL A 267 24.02 11.28 -19.98
CA VAL A 267 24.37 9.96 -20.50
C VAL A 267 25.83 9.65 -20.18
N VAL A 268 26.07 8.40 -19.75
CA VAL A 268 27.40 7.83 -19.59
C VAL A 268 27.67 6.88 -20.75
N ALA A 269 28.87 6.93 -21.29
CA ALA A 269 29.37 5.97 -22.25
C ALA A 269 30.61 5.25 -21.70
N ILE A 270 30.57 3.93 -21.69
CA ILE A 270 31.65 3.09 -21.15
C ILE A 270 32.06 2.03 -22.17
N ASP A 271 33.36 1.76 -22.28
CA ASP A 271 33.82 0.67 -23.11
C ASP A 271 33.38 -0.68 -22.56
N TYR A 272 32.72 -1.48 -23.40
CA TYR A 272 32.20 -2.78 -23.01
C TYR A 272 33.24 -3.73 -22.38
N PRO A 273 34.45 -3.84 -22.89
CA PRO A 273 35.53 -4.67 -22.26
C PRO A 273 35.79 -4.25 -20.80
N LYS A 274 35.84 -2.95 -20.50
CA LYS A 274 36.04 -2.45 -19.12
C LYS A 274 34.89 -2.83 -18.19
N VAL A 275 33.69 -2.85 -18.70
CA VAL A 275 32.51 -3.29 -17.94
C VAL A 275 32.61 -4.78 -17.62
N VAL A 276 32.91 -5.60 -18.61
CA VAL A 276 33.09 -7.05 -18.43
C VAL A 276 34.21 -7.37 -17.43
N GLU A 277 35.35 -6.69 -17.55
CA GLU A 277 36.46 -6.85 -16.61
C GLU A 277 36.08 -6.44 -15.18
N HIS A 278 35.41 -5.32 -15.01
CA HIS A 278 34.93 -4.88 -13.70
C HIS A 278 34.00 -5.91 -13.04
N PHE A 279 33.00 -6.40 -13.78
CA PHE A 279 32.08 -7.40 -13.26
C PHE A 279 32.73 -8.74 -12.95
N LYS A 280 33.73 -9.13 -13.75
CA LYS A 280 34.52 -10.34 -13.51
C LYS A 280 35.35 -10.21 -12.23
N ASN A 281 36.05 -9.09 -12.05
CA ASN A 281 36.96 -8.88 -10.94
C ASN A 281 36.23 -8.65 -9.62
N GLU A 282 35.17 -7.80 -9.61
CA GLU A 282 34.47 -7.41 -8.41
C GLU A 282 33.40 -8.43 -7.99
N LEU A 283 32.75 -9.07 -8.94
CA LEU A 283 31.58 -9.90 -8.70
C LEU A 283 31.78 -11.38 -9.06
N SER A 284 32.87 -11.72 -9.73
CA SER A 284 33.08 -13.04 -10.34
C SER A 284 31.95 -13.40 -11.33
N ILE A 285 31.32 -12.41 -11.95
CA ILE A 285 30.28 -12.58 -12.96
C ILE A 285 30.86 -12.38 -14.33
N ASN A 286 30.73 -13.39 -15.20
CA ASN A 286 31.01 -13.25 -16.62
C ASN A 286 29.81 -12.59 -17.30
N LEU A 287 29.86 -11.26 -17.44
CA LEU A 287 28.78 -10.49 -18.03
C LEU A 287 28.56 -10.90 -19.49
N ASN A 288 27.35 -11.31 -19.81
CA ASN A 288 26.95 -11.78 -21.14
C ASN A 288 25.65 -11.11 -21.62
N LYS A 289 25.18 -11.52 -22.79
CA LYS A 289 23.95 -11.00 -23.37
C LYS A 289 22.70 -11.23 -22.47
N ASP A 290 22.66 -12.34 -21.76
CA ASP A 290 21.48 -12.73 -20.96
C ASP A 290 21.25 -11.77 -19.78
N HIS A 291 22.34 -11.28 -19.17
CA HIS A 291 22.26 -10.26 -18.12
C HIS A 291 21.64 -8.95 -18.61
N PHE A 292 21.98 -8.53 -19.83
CA PHE A 292 21.36 -7.35 -20.43
C PHE A 292 19.89 -7.59 -20.81
N THR A 293 19.59 -8.76 -21.35
CA THR A 293 18.20 -9.17 -21.62
C THR A 293 17.37 -9.20 -20.34
N GLN A 294 17.96 -9.63 -19.22
CA GLN A 294 17.30 -9.59 -17.90
C GLN A 294 16.98 -8.16 -17.47
N LEU A 295 17.89 -7.21 -17.67
CA LEU A 295 17.65 -5.79 -17.40
C LEU A 295 16.61 -5.20 -18.36
N GLU A 296 16.70 -5.50 -19.66
CA GLU A 296 15.77 -5.02 -20.69
C GLU A 296 14.33 -5.50 -20.44
N ASN A 297 14.16 -6.77 -20.06
CA ASN A 297 12.86 -7.34 -19.70
C ASN A 297 12.22 -6.65 -18.49
N ARG A 298 12.99 -5.86 -17.73
CA ARG A 298 12.56 -5.10 -16.56
C ARG A 298 12.57 -3.60 -16.80
N GLY A 299 12.63 -3.17 -18.08
CA GLY A 299 12.52 -1.77 -18.47
C GLY A 299 13.82 -0.97 -18.38
N ILE A 300 14.98 -1.61 -18.22
CA ILE A 300 16.28 -0.95 -18.19
C ILE A 300 17.07 -1.24 -19.46
N PHE A 301 17.36 -0.19 -20.21
CA PHE A 301 17.99 -0.29 -21.50
C PHE A 301 19.38 0.35 -21.53
N ALA A 302 20.35 -0.37 -22.09
CA ALA A 302 21.66 0.16 -22.44
C ALA A 302 21.85 0.11 -23.95
N LYS A 303 22.18 1.24 -24.56
CA LYS A 303 22.49 1.28 -25.99
C LYS A 303 23.91 0.75 -26.23
N ARG A 304 24.05 -0.19 -27.14
CA ARG A 304 25.36 -0.70 -27.59
C ARG A 304 25.70 -0.03 -28.90
N GLN A 305 26.85 0.57 -28.98
CA GLN A 305 27.36 1.23 -30.17
C GLN A 305 28.73 0.69 -30.52
N ALA A 306 28.89 0.23 -31.76
CA ALA A 306 30.21 -0.10 -32.32
C ALA A 306 30.91 1.22 -32.65
N LYS A 307 32.18 1.34 -32.22
CA LYS A 307 33.06 2.45 -32.59
C LYS A 307 33.77 2.15 -33.88
N THR A 308 34.37 3.17 -34.49
CA THR A 308 35.14 3.06 -35.73
C THR A 308 36.39 2.17 -35.61
N ASP A 309 36.88 1.99 -34.41
CA ASP A 309 37.98 1.10 -34.06
C ASP A 309 37.58 -0.37 -33.83
N GLY A 310 36.30 -0.70 -34.02
CA GLY A 310 35.73 -2.04 -33.79
C GLY A 310 35.42 -2.35 -32.33
N SER A 311 35.71 -1.45 -31.40
CA SER A 311 35.31 -1.60 -29.99
C SER A 311 33.81 -1.31 -29.82
N VAL A 312 33.22 -1.87 -28.75
CA VAL A 312 31.81 -1.65 -28.40
C VAL A 312 31.74 -0.78 -27.15
N SER A 313 30.95 0.27 -27.18
CA SER A 313 30.58 1.08 -26.00
C SER A 313 29.15 0.82 -25.57
N LEU A 314 28.93 0.88 -24.27
CA LEU A 314 27.60 0.92 -23.64
C LEU A 314 27.29 2.35 -23.26
N SER A 315 26.10 2.84 -23.62
CA SER A 315 25.61 4.15 -23.20
C SER A 315 24.22 4.04 -22.62
N PHE A 316 23.98 4.78 -21.53
CA PHE A 316 22.69 4.84 -20.86
C PHE A 316 22.51 6.13 -20.05
N GLU A 317 21.26 6.52 -19.83
CA GLU A 317 20.91 7.70 -19.05
C GLU A 317 20.93 7.38 -17.55
N VAL A 318 21.82 8.05 -16.80
CA VAL A 318 22.06 7.76 -15.38
C VAL A 318 20.84 8.09 -14.52
N LYS A 319 20.09 9.15 -14.87
CA LYS A 319 18.88 9.55 -14.14
C LYS A 319 17.81 8.48 -14.23
N GLU A 320 17.56 7.91 -15.40
CA GLU A 320 16.62 6.81 -15.61
C GLU A 320 16.99 5.61 -14.74
N TRP A 321 18.25 5.19 -14.79
CA TRP A 321 18.71 4.04 -14.01
C TRP A 321 18.64 4.25 -12.50
N LYS A 322 18.95 5.47 -12.01
CA LYS A 322 18.77 5.83 -10.59
C LYS A 322 17.30 5.83 -10.18
N THR A 323 16.39 6.28 -11.04
CA THR A 323 14.95 6.24 -10.81
C THR A 323 14.46 4.80 -10.72
N MET A 324 14.89 3.93 -11.63
CA MET A 324 14.56 2.51 -11.60
C MET A 324 15.09 1.81 -10.34
N GLN A 325 16.27 2.17 -9.86
CA GLN A 325 16.78 1.63 -8.59
C GLN A 325 15.86 1.99 -7.41
N LYS A 326 15.37 3.24 -7.35
CA LYS A 326 14.41 3.65 -6.31
C LYS A 326 13.10 2.88 -6.43
N ILE A 327 12.56 2.74 -7.66
CA ILE A 327 11.35 1.97 -7.93
C ILE A 327 11.50 0.52 -7.47
N TRP A 328 12.60 -0.14 -7.79
CA TRP A 328 12.84 -1.53 -7.40
C TRP A 328 13.03 -1.68 -5.88
N LYS A 329 13.61 -0.70 -5.19
CA LYS A 329 13.62 -0.68 -3.72
C LYS A 329 12.21 -0.62 -3.15
N MET A 330 11.31 0.17 -3.74
CA MET A 330 9.90 0.23 -3.31
C MET A 330 9.19 -1.10 -3.57
N LEU A 331 9.36 -1.71 -4.74
CA LEU A 331 8.79 -3.03 -5.05
C LEU A 331 9.24 -4.08 -4.04
N ARG A 332 10.55 -4.12 -3.72
CA ARG A 332 11.09 -5.04 -2.70
C ARG A 332 10.43 -4.89 -1.33
N GLU A 333 10.25 -3.67 -0.88
CA GLU A 333 9.62 -3.44 0.43
C GLU A 333 8.11 -3.72 0.40
N ILE A 334 7.44 -3.54 -0.74
CA ILE A 334 6.04 -3.93 -0.93
C ILE A 334 5.89 -5.46 -0.91
N ASP A 335 6.79 -6.21 -1.57
CA ASP A 335 6.79 -7.67 -1.52
C ASP A 335 6.97 -8.16 -0.07
N LYS A 336 7.93 -7.59 0.68
CA LYS A 336 8.11 -7.89 2.10
C LYS A 336 6.87 -7.54 2.95
N TRP A 337 6.20 -6.42 2.64
CA TRP A 337 4.96 -6.04 3.31
C TRP A 337 3.87 -7.07 3.05
N ASN A 338 3.70 -7.53 1.81
CA ASN A 338 2.73 -8.56 1.44
C ASN A 338 3.03 -9.91 2.11
N GLU A 339 4.30 -10.25 2.29
CA GLU A 339 4.73 -11.47 2.99
C GLU A 339 4.51 -11.39 4.51
N LYS A 340 4.91 -10.28 5.15
CA LYS A 340 4.87 -10.11 6.60
C LYS A 340 3.51 -9.60 7.13
N GLY A 341 2.70 -8.96 6.28
CA GLY A 341 1.44 -8.32 6.65
C GLY A 341 1.58 -6.92 7.26
N PHE A 342 2.79 -6.44 7.52
CA PHE A 342 3.08 -5.12 8.06
C PHE A 342 4.49 -4.64 7.66
N VAL A 343 4.71 -3.33 7.77
CA VAL A 343 6.02 -2.69 7.56
C VAL A 343 6.52 -2.13 8.88
N SER A 344 7.65 -2.64 9.37
CA SER A 344 8.35 -2.08 10.55
C SER A 344 9.21 -0.90 10.11
N THR A 345 9.06 0.25 10.79
CA THR A 345 9.93 1.42 10.63
C THR A 345 11.11 1.39 11.59
N VAL A 346 11.02 0.58 12.64
CA VAL A 346 12.15 0.25 13.51
C VAL A 346 13.00 -0.74 12.74
N GLU A 347 14.27 -0.45 12.55
CA GLU A 347 15.23 -1.42 12.01
C GLU A 347 15.01 -2.74 12.77
N ASP A 348 14.92 -3.85 12.03
CA ASP A 348 14.60 -5.19 12.57
C ASP A 348 15.67 -5.67 13.59
N GLU A 349 15.93 -4.92 14.65
CA GLU A 349 16.87 -5.29 15.70
C GLU A 349 16.37 -6.45 16.59
N VAL A 350 15.11 -6.90 16.46
CA VAL A 350 14.51 -7.79 17.48
C VAL A 350 14.11 -9.18 16.99
N THR A 351 14.19 -9.52 15.71
CA THR A 351 13.76 -10.86 15.25
C THR A 351 14.88 -11.80 14.80
N ASN A 352 16.16 -11.40 14.90
CA ASN A 352 17.30 -12.30 14.69
C ASN A 352 18.18 -12.47 15.93
N LYS A 353 17.59 -12.77 17.10
CA LYS A 353 18.29 -13.48 18.18
C LYS A 353 18.38 -14.99 17.90
N LYS A 354 18.71 -15.39 16.69
CA LYS A 354 19.61 -16.49 16.42
C LYS A 354 20.93 -15.82 16.04
N LYS A 355 21.92 -15.94 16.94
CA LYS A 355 23.31 -15.55 16.72
C LYS A 355 23.71 -15.78 15.28
N SER A 356 23.65 -14.75 14.44
CA SER A 356 24.45 -14.61 13.26
C SER A 356 25.47 -13.55 13.63
N ASP A 357 26.74 -13.90 13.60
CA ASP A 357 27.83 -12.95 13.61
C ASP A 357 27.62 -12.05 12.39
N GLY A 358 26.86 -10.96 12.58
CA GLY A 358 26.47 -10.03 11.51
C GLY A 358 27.72 -9.30 11.04
N LEU A 359 28.05 -9.49 9.78
CA LEU A 359 29.06 -8.68 9.10
C LEU A 359 28.39 -7.35 8.71
N THR A 360 29.03 -6.24 9.04
CA THR A 360 28.61 -4.92 8.54
C THR A 360 29.29 -4.65 7.21
N CYS A 361 28.55 -4.15 6.24
CA CYS A 361 29.09 -3.77 4.96
C CYS A 361 30.04 -2.58 5.12
N SER A 362 31.30 -2.73 4.75
CA SER A 362 32.32 -1.68 4.81
C SER A 362 32.03 -0.48 3.89
N ALA A 363 31.12 -0.63 2.92
CA ALA A 363 30.81 0.42 1.93
C ALA A 363 29.59 1.29 2.32
N CYS A 364 28.60 0.74 3.05
CA CYS A 364 27.38 1.48 3.39
C CYS A 364 26.90 1.28 4.83
N ASN A 365 27.69 0.57 5.67
CA ASN A 365 27.39 0.24 7.06
C ASN A 365 26.06 -0.52 7.29
N ALA A 366 25.48 -1.12 6.25
CA ALA A 366 24.31 -1.96 6.40
C ALA A 366 24.68 -3.32 6.98
N GLU A 367 23.86 -3.86 7.88
CA GLU A 367 24.03 -5.23 8.36
C GLU A 367 23.71 -6.23 7.26
N VAL A 368 24.54 -7.24 7.14
CA VAL A 368 24.43 -8.26 6.10
C VAL A 368 24.54 -9.65 6.70
N PRO A 369 23.80 -10.65 6.21
CA PRO A 369 23.91 -12.02 6.69
C PRO A 369 25.34 -12.55 6.55
N ALA A 370 25.82 -13.30 7.53
CA ALA A 370 27.20 -13.85 7.56
C ALA A 370 27.56 -14.70 6.33
N ALA A 371 26.56 -15.28 5.66
CA ALA A 371 26.75 -16.07 4.45
C ALA A 371 26.59 -15.26 3.14
N ALA A 372 26.28 -13.97 3.23
CA ALA A 372 26.08 -13.15 2.05
C ALA A 372 27.42 -12.82 1.38
N LYS A 373 27.52 -13.04 0.09
CA LYS A 373 28.69 -12.68 -0.73
C LYS A 373 28.68 -11.20 -1.13
N PHE A 374 27.51 -10.56 -1.07
CA PHE A 374 27.29 -9.17 -1.47
C PHE A 374 26.31 -8.48 -0.53
N CYS A 375 26.51 -7.19 -0.31
CA CYS A 375 25.57 -6.37 0.45
C CYS A 375 24.25 -6.18 -0.31
N GLN A 376 23.15 -6.49 0.32
CA GLN A 376 21.81 -6.33 -0.28
C GLN A 376 21.39 -4.86 -0.45
N GLU A 377 22.05 -3.94 0.26
CA GLU A 377 21.72 -2.51 0.19
C GLU A 377 22.49 -1.75 -0.88
N CYS A 378 23.81 -2.02 -1.02
CA CYS A 378 24.66 -1.27 -1.94
C CYS A 378 25.34 -2.15 -2.99
N GLY A 379 25.15 -3.47 -2.96
CA GLY A 379 25.79 -4.40 -3.88
C GLY A 379 27.29 -4.60 -3.67
N ALA A 380 27.90 -4.05 -2.62
CA ALA A 380 29.33 -4.23 -2.37
C ALA A 380 29.64 -5.70 -2.05
N LYS A 381 30.76 -6.22 -2.56
CA LYS A 381 31.26 -7.54 -2.22
C LYS A 381 31.69 -7.56 -0.76
N LEU A 382 31.24 -8.56 -0.04
CA LEU A 382 31.61 -8.78 1.35
C LEU A 382 32.79 -9.74 1.40
N GLU A 383 33.85 -9.35 2.11
CA GLU A 383 34.95 -10.27 2.36
C GLU A 383 34.46 -11.36 3.31
N SER A 384 34.48 -12.62 2.86
CA SER A 384 34.20 -13.74 3.76
C SER A 384 35.24 -13.71 4.87
N ALA A 385 34.82 -13.63 6.12
CA ALA A 385 35.70 -13.82 7.26
C ALA A 385 36.41 -15.16 7.07
N GLY A 386 37.68 -15.06 6.72
CA GLY A 386 38.53 -16.23 6.56
C GLY A 386 38.51 -17.05 7.83
N LYS A 387 38.34 -18.35 7.71
CA LYS A 387 38.57 -19.29 8.80
C LYS A 387 39.96 -19.00 9.36
N ALA A 388 40.00 -18.37 10.54
CA ALA A 388 41.18 -18.44 11.35
C ALA A 388 41.33 -19.90 11.80
N ALA A 389 42.49 -20.47 11.51
CA ALA A 389 42.90 -21.84 11.82
C ALA A 389 42.94 -22.08 13.34
#